data_6735ca7df5494ff6f0f8be4021442ec0
#
_entry.id   6735ca7df5494ff6f0f8be4021442ec0
#
_cell.length_a   1.000
_cell.length_b   1.000
_cell.length_c   1.000
_cell.angle_alpha   90.00
_cell.angle_beta   90.00
_cell.angle_gamma   90.00
#
_symmetry.space_group_name_H-M   'P 1'
#
loop_
_entity.id
_entity.type
_entity.pdbx_description
1 polymer ?
#
loop_
_entity_poly.entity_id
_entity_poly.type
_entity_poly.pdbx_seq_one_letter_code
_entity_poly.pdbx_strand_id
1 'polypeptide(L)'
;SFPTRRSSDLFKGELVNAACSVNTDSSEQTVNLGQYRTAKFTKVGDTTSNIPFTIELNDCDPAVAKTAAVAFTGQIDATDKTLLAVSSGNNDNSAKGVGIEILDSKSSTLTPDGATFSAAQNLIEGTNTLNFTARYKATAATTAPGQANADATFVMKYE
;
A
#
# COMPACT_ATOMS: atom_id res chain seq x y z
N SER A 1 31.46 -5.60 13.17
CA SER A 1 31.50 -5.54 11.73
C SER A 1 30.09 -5.37 11.16
N PHE A 2 29.99 -4.65 10.12
CA PHE A 2 28.73 -4.50 9.43
C PHE A 2 28.46 -5.74 8.59
N PRO A 3 27.21 -6.10 8.37
CA PRO A 3 26.88 -7.19 7.47
C PRO A 3 27.34 -6.83 6.07
N THR A 4 28.07 -7.71 5.48
CA THR A 4 28.52 -7.53 4.11
C THR A 4 27.40 -7.96 3.19
N ARG A 5 27.05 -7.10 2.27
CA ARG A 5 26.11 -7.51 1.24
C ARG A 5 26.76 -8.57 0.37
N ARG A 6 26.13 -9.69 0.27
CA ARG A 6 26.65 -10.79 -0.54
C ARG A 6 26.49 -10.46 -2.01
N SER A 7 27.41 -10.94 -2.84
CA SER A 7 27.31 -10.71 -4.27
C SER A 7 26.00 -11.29 -4.85
N SER A 8 25.46 -12.36 -4.25
CA SER A 8 24.18 -12.92 -4.66
C SER A 8 23.01 -11.96 -4.46
N ASP A 9 23.16 -10.94 -3.58
CA ASP A 9 22.12 -9.94 -3.36
C ASP A 9 22.10 -8.85 -4.44
N LEU A 10 23.12 -8.80 -5.30
CA LEU A 10 23.18 -7.84 -6.39
C LEU A 10 22.32 -8.28 -7.58
N PHE A 11 21.97 -9.54 -7.65
CA PHE A 11 21.18 -10.09 -8.74
C PHE A 11 19.96 -10.79 -8.18
N LYS A 12 18.85 -10.08 -8.21
CA LYS A 12 17.57 -10.62 -7.76
C LYS A 12 16.59 -10.62 -8.91
N GLY A 13 15.87 -11.69 -9.02
CA GLY A 13 14.88 -11.80 -10.07
C GLY A 13 14.01 -13.01 -9.85
N GLU A 14 12.92 -13.05 -10.57
CA GLU A 14 11.96 -14.13 -10.47
C GLU A 14 11.32 -14.36 -11.83
N LEU A 15 11.11 -15.59 -12.16
CA LEU A 15 10.32 -15.96 -13.33
C LEU A 15 8.94 -16.37 -12.85
N VAL A 16 7.92 -15.73 -13.38
CA VAL A 16 6.54 -15.94 -12.94
C VAL A 16 5.71 -16.52 -14.08
N ASN A 17 4.74 -17.35 -13.73
CA ASN A 17 3.75 -17.85 -14.67
C ASN A 17 2.43 -17.12 -14.40
N ALA A 18 2.38 -15.89 -14.86
CA ALA A 18 1.26 -14.98 -14.62
C ALA A 18 1.01 -14.15 -15.89
N ALA A 19 -0.12 -13.46 -15.92
CA ALA A 19 -0.47 -12.64 -17.07
C ALA A 19 0.46 -11.45 -17.26
N CYS A 20 1.03 -10.93 -16.16
CA CYS A 20 1.93 -9.77 -16.18
C CYS A 20 3.10 -9.99 -15.24
N SER A 21 4.14 -9.18 -15.41
CA SER A 21 5.18 -9.02 -14.40
C SER A 21 5.00 -7.66 -13.71
N VAL A 22 5.29 -7.59 -12.42
CA VAL A 22 5.20 -6.32 -11.69
C VAL A 22 6.49 -5.53 -11.91
N ASN A 23 6.33 -4.25 -12.26
CA ASN A 23 7.47 -3.35 -12.41
C ASN A 23 8.24 -3.25 -11.10
N THR A 24 9.58 -3.29 -11.15
CA THR A 24 10.41 -3.23 -9.94
C THR A 24 10.19 -1.97 -9.13
N ASP A 25 10.00 -0.84 -9.79
CA ASP A 25 9.76 0.42 -9.09
C ASP A 25 8.43 0.40 -8.33
N SER A 26 7.45 -0.36 -8.82
CA SER A 26 6.17 -0.52 -8.13
C SER A 26 6.27 -1.45 -6.94
N SER A 27 7.10 -2.50 -7.02
CA SER A 27 7.25 -3.45 -5.92
C SER A 27 8.08 -2.90 -4.76
N GLU A 28 8.84 -1.83 -4.98
CA GLU A 28 9.72 -1.25 -3.97
C GLU A 28 9.54 0.27 -3.90
N GLN A 29 8.31 0.75 -3.90
CA GLN A 29 8.05 2.18 -3.91
C GLN A 29 7.79 2.73 -2.50
N THR A 30 8.10 4.00 -2.32
CA THR A 30 7.73 4.76 -1.14
C THR A 30 6.63 5.74 -1.54
N VAL A 31 5.53 5.71 -0.80
CA VAL A 31 4.44 6.68 -0.98
C VAL A 31 4.55 7.71 0.12
N ASN A 32 4.81 8.96 -0.25
CA ASN A 32 5.01 10.03 0.72
C ASN A 32 3.68 10.72 0.98
N LEU A 33 3.14 10.52 2.19
CA LEU A 33 1.83 11.05 2.57
C LEU A 33 1.88 12.49 3.08
N GLY A 34 3.08 13.03 3.34
CA GLY A 34 3.26 14.40 3.79
C GLY A 34 3.20 14.55 5.31
N GLN A 35 3.27 15.80 5.73
CA GLN A 35 3.22 16.20 7.15
C GLN A 35 1.90 16.90 7.41
N TYR A 36 1.30 16.60 8.55
CA TYR A 36 0.05 17.22 8.96
C TYR A 36 0.09 17.59 10.43
N ARG A 37 -0.59 18.67 10.79
CA ARG A 37 -0.74 19.07 12.17
C ARG A 37 -1.78 18.18 12.85
N THR A 38 -1.53 17.85 14.13
CA THR A 38 -2.52 17.07 14.90
C THR A 38 -3.87 17.76 14.96
N ALA A 39 -3.88 19.10 14.94
CA ALA A 39 -5.12 19.88 14.95
C ALA A 39 -6.00 19.67 13.72
N LYS A 40 -5.48 19.07 12.67
CA LYS A 40 -6.29 18.72 11.49
C LYS A 40 -7.32 17.64 11.79
N PHE A 41 -7.02 16.80 12.78
CA PHE A 41 -7.90 15.70 13.16
C PHE A 41 -8.68 16.10 14.41
N THR A 42 -9.97 16.34 14.25
CA THR A 42 -10.84 16.80 15.33
C THR A 42 -11.86 15.76 15.78
N LYS A 43 -12.10 14.75 14.97
CA LYS A 43 -13.03 13.66 15.29
C LYS A 43 -12.63 12.39 14.57
N VAL A 44 -13.11 11.27 15.07
CA VAL A 44 -12.93 9.97 14.43
C VAL A 44 -13.44 10.04 12.99
N GLY A 45 -12.64 9.54 12.07
CA GLY A 45 -13.00 9.51 10.66
C GLY A 45 -12.47 10.68 9.84
N ASP A 46 -11.91 11.71 10.48
CA ASP A 46 -11.27 12.80 9.74
C ASP A 46 -10.11 12.27 8.92
N THR A 47 -9.99 12.77 7.69
CA THR A 47 -8.98 12.30 6.75
C THR A 47 -8.16 13.45 6.20
N THR A 48 -6.96 13.11 5.72
CA THR A 48 -6.12 14.00 4.94
C THR A 48 -6.46 13.87 3.46
N SER A 49 -5.79 14.65 2.63
CA SER A 49 -5.94 14.55 1.19
C SER A 49 -5.47 13.19 0.68
N ASN A 50 -6.10 12.72 -0.37
CA ASN A 50 -5.70 11.46 -1.02
C ASN A 50 -4.40 11.67 -1.77
N ILE A 51 -3.41 10.83 -1.51
CA ILE A 51 -2.14 10.85 -2.20
C ILE A 51 -2.11 9.69 -3.19
N PRO A 52 -1.99 9.96 -4.49
CA PRO A 52 -2.03 8.89 -5.49
C PRO A 52 -0.74 8.09 -5.52
N PHE A 53 -0.88 6.81 -5.80
CA PHE A 53 0.24 5.95 -6.14
C PHE A 53 -0.25 4.88 -7.13
N THR A 54 0.68 4.24 -7.80
CA THR A 54 0.34 3.29 -8.85
C THR A 54 1.14 2.00 -8.69
N ILE A 55 0.57 0.93 -9.23
CA ILE A 55 1.30 -0.32 -9.47
C ILE A 55 1.29 -0.52 -10.98
N GLU A 56 2.49 -0.55 -11.56
CA GLU A 56 2.65 -0.75 -12.99
C GLU A 56 2.94 -2.22 -13.28
N LEU A 57 2.20 -2.76 -14.23
CA LEU A 57 2.34 -4.14 -14.68
C LEU A 57 2.90 -4.13 -16.10
N ASN A 58 3.94 -4.93 -16.32
CA ASN A 58 4.63 -4.99 -17.60
C ASN A 58 4.34 -6.32 -18.31
N ASP A 59 4.47 -6.28 -19.63
CA ASP A 59 4.40 -7.47 -20.46
C ASP A 59 3.12 -8.29 -20.24
N CYS A 60 2.01 -7.59 -20.08
CA CYS A 60 0.73 -8.25 -19.86
C CYS A 60 0.25 -8.98 -21.11
N ASP A 61 -0.29 -10.17 -20.90
CA ASP A 61 -0.87 -10.99 -21.95
C ASP A 61 -2.33 -11.32 -21.58
N PRO A 62 -3.30 -10.65 -22.22
CA PRO A 62 -4.71 -10.91 -21.93
C PRO A 62 -5.19 -12.31 -22.30
N ALA A 63 -4.38 -13.07 -23.04
CA ALA A 63 -4.71 -14.47 -23.32
C ALA A 63 -4.49 -15.36 -22.10
N VAL A 64 -3.60 -14.95 -21.17
CA VAL A 64 -3.35 -15.69 -19.94
C VAL A 64 -4.41 -15.38 -18.90
N ALA A 65 -4.75 -14.10 -18.72
CA ALA A 65 -5.83 -13.69 -17.85
C ALA A 65 -6.40 -12.36 -18.34
N LYS A 66 -7.67 -12.12 -18.07
CA LYS A 66 -8.38 -10.94 -18.58
C LYS A 66 -8.32 -9.75 -17.63
N THR A 67 -8.15 -10.01 -16.34
CA THR A 67 -8.20 -8.95 -15.31
C THR A 67 -7.07 -9.11 -14.30
N ALA A 68 -6.78 -8.01 -13.61
CA ALA A 68 -5.86 -7.99 -12.48
C ALA A 68 -6.48 -7.21 -11.33
N ALA A 69 -6.23 -7.68 -10.11
CA ALA A 69 -6.62 -7.01 -8.88
C ALA A 69 -5.48 -7.15 -7.87
N VAL A 70 -5.50 -6.29 -6.84
CA VAL A 70 -4.42 -6.20 -5.85
C VAL A 70 -5.01 -6.23 -4.45
N ALA A 71 -4.39 -6.99 -3.55
CA ALA A 71 -4.66 -6.90 -2.12
C ALA A 71 -3.37 -6.53 -1.40
N PHE A 72 -3.49 -5.72 -0.36
CA PHE A 72 -2.36 -5.28 0.47
C PHE A 72 -2.34 -6.04 1.78
N THR A 73 -1.15 -6.24 2.32
CA THR A 73 -0.94 -6.89 3.62
C THR A 73 0.01 -6.05 4.45
N GLY A 74 -0.38 -5.77 5.68
CA GLY A 74 0.46 -5.07 6.63
C GLY A 74 -0.11 -5.22 8.03
N GLN A 75 0.50 -4.50 8.97
CA GLN A 75 -0.01 -4.50 10.33
C GLN A 75 -1.35 -3.74 10.38
N ILE A 76 -2.37 -4.38 10.92
CA ILE A 76 -3.71 -3.81 11.02
C ILE A 76 -3.78 -2.88 12.23
N ASP A 77 -4.41 -1.72 12.07
CA ASP A 77 -4.64 -0.79 13.16
C ASP A 77 -5.50 -1.46 14.25
N ALA A 78 -5.15 -1.24 15.51
CA ALA A 78 -5.83 -1.89 16.63
C ALA A 78 -7.25 -1.38 16.83
N THR A 79 -7.53 -0.15 16.45
CA THR A 79 -8.83 0.50 16.67
C THR A 79 -9.73 0.37 15.44
N ASP A 80 -9.22 0.70 14.26
CA ASP A 80 -9.97 0.59 13.02
C ASP A 80 -9.33 -0.49 12.14
N LYS A 81 -9.99 -1.63 12.04
CA LYS A 81 -9.44 -2.81 11.36
C LYS A 81 -9.34 -2.66 9.84
N THR A 82 -9.88 -1.60 9.29
CA THR A 82 -9.77 -1.33 7.84
C THR A 82 -8.52 -0.54 7.49
N LEU A 83 -7.76 -0.12 8.49
CA LEU A 83 -6.59 0.74 8.30
C LEU A 83 -5.29 -0.01 8.56
N LEU A 84 -4.25 0.47 7.89
CA LEU A 84 -2.88 0.05 8.13
C LEU A 84 -2.34 0.81 9.34
N ALA A 85 -1.77 0.10 10.28
CA ALA A 85 -1.22 0.71 11.50
C ALA A 85 0.03 1.52 11.17
N VAL A 86 0.16 2.68 11.82
CA VAL A 86 1.40 3.45 11.77
C VAL A 86 2.34 2.97 12.86
N SER A 87 3.64 2.98 12.55
CA SER A 87 4.66 2.45 13.43
C SER A 87 5.96 3.19 13.19
N SER A 88 6.80 3.27 14.21
CA SER A 88 8.15 3.79 14.08
C SER A 88 9.19 2.72 14.41
N GLY A 89 8.82 1.46 14.25
CA GLY A 89 9.69 0.35 14.60
C GLY A 89 9.57 0.00 16.08
N ASN A 90 10.71 -0.10 16.79
CA ASN A 90 10.73 -0.60 18.15
C ASN A 90 10.64 0.49 19.23
N ASN A 91 10.29 1.71 18.86
CA ASN A 91 10.21 2.81 19.82
C ASN A 91 8.84 3.46 19.82
N ASP A 92 8.59 4.34 20.80
CA ASP A 92 7.30 4.97 20.99
C ASP A 92 7.17 6.31 20.27
N ASN A 93 7.89 6.51 19.18
CA ASN A 93 7.83 7.76 18.42
C ASN A 93 6.71 7.77 17.39
N SER A 94 5.87 6.77 17.37
CA SER A 94 4.74 6.71 16.44
C SER A 94 3.65 7.69 16.83
N ALA A 95 3.03 8.30 15.84
CA ALA A 95 1.81 9.07 16.05
C ALA A 95 0.72 8.18 16.64
N LYS A 96 -0.21 8.77 17.36
CA LYS A 96 -1.33 8.05 17.98
C LYS A 96 -2.64 8.59 17.44
N GLY A 97 -3.63 7.72 17.35
CA GLY A 97 -4.98 8.09 16.95
C GLY A 97 -5.19 8.23 15.46
N VAL A 98 -4.26 7.71 14.65
CA VAL A 98 -4.39 7.70 13.19
C VAL A 98 -3.96 6.35 12.64
N GLY A 99 -4.51 6.00 11.48
CA GLY A 99 -4.06 4.90 10.65
C GLY A 99 -3.98 5.36 9.21
N ILE A 100 -3.57 4.48 8.32
CA ILE A 100 -3.47 4.77 6.89
C ILE A 100 -4.57 3.99 6.18
N GLU A 101 -5.37 4.70 5.40
CA GLU A 101 -6.41 4.11 4.56
C GLU A 101 -5.89 4.01 3.13
N ILE A 102 -5.98 2.82 2.56
CA ILE A 102 -5.65 2.57 1.16
C ILE A 102 -6.95 2.40 0.40
N LEU A 103 -7.09 3.10 -0.72
CA LEU A 103 -8.28 3.05 -1.54
C LEU A 103 -7.90 2.67 -2.98
N ASP A 104 -8.79 1.94 -3.63
CA ASP A 104 -8.60 1.60 -5.05
C ASP A 104 -9.14 2.72 -5.96
N SER A 105 -9.08 2.49 -7.27
CA SER A 105 -9.53 3.48 -8.26
C SER A 105 -11.03 3.77 -8.20
N LYS A 106 -11.80 2.93 -7.52
CA LYS A 106 -13.25 3.12 -7.31
C LYS A 106 -13.53 3.74 -5.96
N SER A 107 -12.50 4.20 -5.26
CA SER A 107 -12.59 4.78 -3.91
C SER A 107 -13.11 3.80 -2.85
N SER A 108 -12.92 2.52 -3.08
CA SER A 108 -13.23 1.49 -2.08
C SER A 108 -12.04 1.29 -1.16
N THR A 109 -12.30 1.22 0.13
CA THR A 109 -11.26 0.98 1.14
C THR A 109 -10.75 -0.46 1.01
N LEU A 110 -9.42 -0.60 0.96
CA LEU A 110 -8.77 -1.90 0.90
C LEU A 110 -8.17 -2.20 2.26
N THR A 111 -8.84 -3.08 3.00
CA THR A 111 -8.30 -3.55 4.29
C THR A 111 -6.99 -4.28 4.03
N PRO A 112 -5.89 -3.93 4.76
CA PRO A 112 -4.58 -4.52 4.49
C PRO A 112 -4.41 -5.90 5.12
N ASP A 113 -5.33 -6.80 4.82
CA ASP A 113 -5.39 -8.17 5.35
C ASP A 113 -4.96 -9.24 4.34
N GLY A 114 -4.55 -8.82 3.15
CA GLY A 114 -4.12 -9.73 2.10
C GLY A 114 -5.25 -10.45 1.38
N ALA A 115 -6.50 -10.13 1.72
CA ALA A 115 -7.67 -10.81 1.18
C ALA A 115 -8.73 -9.86 0.61
N THR A 116 -8.57 -8.56 0.83
CA THR A 116 -9.48 -7.53 0.32
C THR A 116 -8.89 -6.99 -0.99
N PHE A 117 -9.38 -7.51 -2.11
CA PHE A 117 -8.84 -7.14 -3.42
C PHE A 117 -9.51 -5.90 -3.97
N SER A 118 -8.72 -5.11 -4.69
CA SER A 118 -9.20 -3.96 -5.44
C SER A 118 -10.19 -4.39 -6.53
N ALA A 119 -10.92 -3.41 -7.07
CA ALA A 119 -11.73 -3.65 -8.24
C ALA A 119 -10.86 -4.23 -9.37
N ALA A 120 -11.35 -5.25 -10.04
CA ALA A 120 -10.64 -5.88 -11.13
C ALA A 120 -10.51 -4.92 -12.30
N GLN A 121 -9.31 -4.82 -12.86
CA GLN A 121 -9.04 -3.99 -14.01
C GLN A 121 -8.84 -4.89 -15.22
N ASN A 122 -9.51 -4.54 -16.33
CA ASN A 122 -9.30 -5.24 -17.59
C ASN A 122 -7.91 -4.98 -18.11
N LEU A 123 -7.22 -6.05 -18.51
CA LEU A 123 -5.86 -5.95 -19.01
C LEU A 123 -5.86 -5.73 -20.52
N ILE A 124 -4.92 -4.91 -20.97
CA ILE A 124 -4.56 -4.80 -22.38
C ILE A 124 -3.16 -5.37 -22.56
N GLU A 125 -2.82 -5.74 -23.76
CA GLU A 125 -1.48 -6.24 -24.06
C GLU A 125 -0.44 -5.17 -23.78
N GLY A 126 0.65 -5.56 -23.13
CA GLY A 126 1.75 -4.65 -22.79
C GLY A 126 1.66 -4.12 -21.38
N THR A 127 1.80 -2.83 -21.22
CA THR A 127 1.84 -2.18 -19.92
C THR A 127 0.45 -1.77 -19.45
N ASN A 128 0.14 -2.08 -18.18
CA ASN A 128 -1.09 -1.64 -17.51
C ASN A 128 -0.73 -0.96 -16.20
N THR A 129 -1.48 0.06 -15.83
CA THR A 129 -1.26 0.80 -14.60
C THR A 129 -2.51 0.70 -13.72
N LEU A 130 -2.32 0.24 -12.48
CA LEU A 130 -3.39 0.21 -11.49
C LEU A 130 -3.24 1.41 -10.58
N ASN A 131 -4.31 2.14 -10.35
CA ASN A 131 -4.30 3.39 -9.59
C ASN A 131 -4.90 3.20 -8.21
N PHE A 132 -4.21 3.76 -7.21
CA PHE A 132 -4.62 3.73 -5.80
C PHE A 132 -4.42 5.10 -5.19
N THR A 133 -5.01 5.30 -4.03
CA THR A 133 -4.71 6.45 -3.17
C THR A 133 -4.50 5.97 -1.75
N ALA A 134 -3.78 6.77 -0.97
CA ALA A 134 -3.60 6.55 0.45
C ALA A 134 -3.76 7.87 1.18
N ARG A 135 -4.23 7.80 2.43
CA ARG A 135 -4.43 8.97 3.28
C ARG A 135 -4.39 8.56 4.74
N TYR A 136 -4.12 9.51 5.60
CA TYR A 136 -4.30 9.30 7.04
C TYR A 136 -5.77 9.43 7.39
N LYS A 137 -6.21 8.63 8.35
CA LYS A 137 -7.56 8.66 8.88
C LYS A 137 -7.52 8.57 10.40
N ALA A 138 -8.22 9.48 11.07
CA ALA A 138 -8.26 9.50 12.52
C ALA A 138 -9.07 8.33 13.07
N THR A 139 -8.50 7.67 14.07
CA THR A 139 -9.16 6.58 14.82
C THR A 139 -9.59 7.04 16.21
N ALA A 140 -9.22 8.26 16.59
CA ALA A 140 -9.58 8.88 17.87
C ALA A 140 -9.87 10.35 17.65
N ALA A 141 -10.61 10.94 18.58
CA ALA A 141 -10.94 12.36 18.53
C ALA A 141 -9.71 13.23 18.80
N THR A 142 -8.73 12.72 19.52
CA THR A 142 -7.48 13.41 19.82
C THR A 142 -6.33 12.58 19.29
N THR A 143 -5.46 13.20 18.52
CA THR A 143 -4.28 12.55 17.97
C THR A 143 -3.03 13.05 18.70
N ALA A 144 -1.97 12.26 18.66
CA ALA A 144 -0.68 12.63 19.23
C ALA A 144 0.37 12.67 18.12
N PRO A 145 1.32 13.61 18.18
CA PRO A 145 2.35 13.72 17.15
C PRO A 145 3.32 12.56 17.19
N GLY A 146 3.97 12.31 16.07
CA GLY A 146 4.98 11.28 15.96
C GLY A 146 5.17 10.84 14.52
N GLN A 147 6.02 9.86 14.35
CA GLN A 147 6.22 9.23 13.05
C GLN A 147 4.95 8.47 12.66
N ALA A 148 4.54 8.62 11.41
CA ALA A 148 3.32 7.99 10.92
C ALA A 148 3.63 7.17 9.66
N ASN A 149 4.63 6.30 9.79
CA ASN A 149 5.10 5.44 8.71
C ASN A 149 4.49 4.05 8.83
N ALA A 150 4.44 3.34 7.73
CA ALA A 150 4.01 1.95 7.71
C ALA A 150 4.62 1.24 6.51
N ASP A 151 4.73 -0.06 6.64
CA ASP A 151 5.15 -0.94 5.55
C ASP A 151 3.99 -1.85 5.18
N ALA A 152 3.85 -2.11 3.89
CA ALA A 152 2.88 -3.06 3.39
C ALA A 152 3.47 -3.79 2.20
N THR A 153 3.04 -5.02 2.01
CA THR A 153 3.30 -5.78 0.80
C THR A 153 2.00 -5.92 0.03
N PHE A 154 2.08 -6.34 -1.21
CA PHE A 154 0.87 -6.59 -1.98
C PHE A 154 0.97 -7.89 -2.75
N VAL A 155 -0.18 -8.46 -3.07
CA VAL A 155 -0.31 -9.68 -3.86
C VAL A 155 -1.24 -9.40 -5.02
N MET A 156 -0.87 -9.94 -6.18
CA MET A 156 -1.66 -9.82 -7.40
C MET A 156 -2.61 -11.00 -7.54
N LYS A 157 -3.78 -10.72 -8.11
CA LYS A 157 -4.73 -11.75 -8.52
C LYS A 157 -5.07 -11.54 -9.98
N TYR A 158 -4.83 -12.56 -10.79
CA TYR A 158 -5.14 -12.55 -12.21
C TYR A 158 -6.27 -13.53 -12.49
N GLU A 159 -7.29 -13.06 -13.20
CA GLU A 159 -8.43 -13.91 -13.56
C GLU A 159 -8.85 -13.76 -15.01
#